data_58cb6bc474d2179ba9aad78f37064246
#
_entry.id   58cb6bc474d2179ba9aad78f37064246
#
_cell.length_a   1.000
_cell.length_b   1.000
_cell.length_c   1.000
_cell.angle_alpha   90.00
_cell.angle_beta   90.00
_cell.angle_gamma   90.00
#
_symmetry.space_group_name_H-M   'P 1'
#
loop_
_entity.id
_entity.type
_entity.pdbx_description
1 polymer ?
#
loop_
_entity_poly.entity_id
_entity_poly.type
_entity_poly.pdbx_seq_one_letter_code
_entity_poly.pdbx_strand_id
1 'polypeptide(L)'
;MNTNAFRKLSYGVYIVSAWDNGRPTGCTANSAMQITSDPATIAVSINHNNYTNKCIAESGRFTVSILSEQSDPSIIGTFGFQSGRDVNKFDAVPFEIRENMPVVQDACAFLCCEVINKMETDTHTVFLGRVLDADLLSGQEPMTYAYYHKVVKGKSPKNAPTYLPEEDSAPTSAWVCSVCGYVYDGETPFEELPNDYACPVCGQPKAVFVKK
;
A
#
# COMPACT_ATOMS: atom_id res chain seq x y z
N MET A 1 -22.57 -15.82 -3.51
CA MET A 1 -22.48 -14.45 -2.93
C MET A 1 -21.92 -13.52 -3.99
N ASN A 2 -22.46 -12.32 -4.16
CA ASN A 2 -21.96 -11.33 -5.13
C ASN A 2 -20.84 -10.48 -4.47
N THR A 3 -19.58 -10.84 -4.74
CA THR A 3 -18.40 -10.17 -4.18
C THR A 3 -18.22 -8.73 -4.66
N ASN A 4 -18.89 -8.29 -5.73
CA ASN A 4 -18.87 -6.89 -6.18
C ASN A 4 -19.47 -5.93 -5.14
N ALA A 5 -20.28 -6.42 -4.18
CA ALA A 5 -20.77 -5.62 -3.07
C ALA A 5 -19.61 -5.05 -2.22
N PHE A 6 -18.51 -5.79 -2.05
CA PHE A 6 -17.35 -5.33 -1.28
C PHE A 6 -16.63 -4.13 -1.92
N ARG A 7 -16.74 -3.98 -3.25
CA ARG A 7 -16.20 -2.81 -3.99
C ARG A 7 -16.96 -1.51 -3.70
N LYS A 8 -18.08 -1.58 -2.98
CA LYS A 8 -18.85 -0.41 -2.54
C LYS A 8 -18.40 0.14 -1.19
N LEU A 9 -17.56 -0.59 -0.47
CA LEU A 9 -16.92 -0.09 0.73
C LEU A 9 -15.90 1.00 0.37
N SER A 10 -15.80 2.03 1.21
CA SER A 10 -14.82 3.10 1.06
C SER A 10 -13.53 2.73 1.79
N TYR A 11 -12.40 2.90 1.10
CA TYR A 11 -11.06 2.69 1.63
C TYR A 11 -10.14 3.83 1.19
N GLY A 12 -9.11 4.13 2.00
CA GLY A 12 -7.99 4.95 1.60
C GLY A 12 -6.83 4.11 1.04
N VAL A 13 -5.71 4.77 0.77
CA VAL A 13 -4.43 4.13 0.43
C VAL A 13 -3.38 4.59 1.43
N TYR A 14 -2.79 3.63 2.12
CA TYR A 14 -1.90 3.87 3.25
C TYR A 14 -0.60 3.09 3.11
N ILE A 15 0.48 3.64 3.68
CA ILE A 15 1.67 2.85 4.01
C ILE A 15 1.64 2.60 5.51
N VAL A 16 1.52 1.33 5.89
CA VAL A 16 1.66 0.89 7.28
C VAL A 16 3.09 0.47 7.52
N SER A 17 3.78 1.15 8.44
CA SER A 17 5.20 0.92 8.69
C SER A 17 5.48 0.46 10.12
N ALA A 18 6.59 -0.25 10.29
CA ALA A 18 7.08 -0.75 11.57
C ALA A 18 8.60 -0.86 11.55
N TRP A 19 9.21 -1.19 12.68
CA TRP A 19 10.62 -1.52 12.78
C TRP A 19 10.86 -3.02 12.71
N ASP A 20 11.91 -3.42 11.99
CA ASP A 20 12.50 -4.74 11.98
C ASP A 20 13.92 -4.64 12.56
N ASN A 21 14.07 -4.79 13.88
CA ASN A 21 15.36 -4.73 14.55
C ASN A 21 16.21 -3.50 14.18
N GLY A 22 15.60 -2.32 14.11
CA GLY A 22 16.27 -1.05 13.75
C GLY A 22 16.28 -0.74 12.25
N ARG A 23 15.77 -1.63 11.39
CA ARG A 23 15.55 -1.40 9.98
C ARG A 23 14.07 -1.03 9.73
N PRO A 24 13.77 0.07 9.04
CA PRO A 24 12.39 0.41 8.74
C PRO A 24 11.81 -0.55 7.69
N THR A 25 10.56 -0.96 7.88
CA THR A 25 9.81 -1.80 6.95
C THR A 25 8.37 -1.34 6.86
N GLY A 26 7.63 -1.83 5.87
CA GLY A 26 6.23 -1.47 5.71
C GLY A 26 5.55 -2.19 4.55
N CYS A 27 4.24 -2.00 4.46
CA CYS A 27 3.44 -2.49 3.34
C CYS A 27 2.34 -1.49 2.97
N THR A 28 1.93 -1.51 1.71
CA THR A 28 0.71 -0.82 1.28
C THR A 28 -0.51 -1.53 1.87
N ALA A 29 -1.40 -0.76 2.45
CA ALA A 29 -2.67 -1.22 3.00
C ALA A 29 -3.81 -0.28 2.62
N ASN A 30 -5.03 -0.81 2.59
CA ASN A 30 -6.25 -0.04 2.40
C ASN A 30 -7.23 -0.21 3.58
N SER A 31 -6.93 -1.10 4.52
CA SER A 31 -7.81 -1.50 5.61
C SER A 31 -7.36 -0.86 6.92
N ALA A 32 -7.43 0.46 6.99
CA ALA A 32 -7.24 1.24 8.20
C ALA A 32 -8.49 2.07 8.47
N MET A 33 -8.93 2.12 9.73
CA MET A 33 -10.07 2.94 10.13
C MET A 33 -9.95 3.39 11.58
N GLN A 34 -10.49 4.58 11.85
CA GLN A 34 -10.65 5.07 13.22
C GLN A 34 -11.75 4.27 13.94
N ILE A 35 -11.46 3.86 15.18
CA ILE A 35 -12.41 3.12 16.02
C ILE A 35 -13.03 4.01 17.09
N THR A 36 -12.19 4.79 17.79
CA THR A 36 -12.64 5.73 18.82
C THR A 36 -11.94 7.07 18.65
N SER A 37 -12.54 8.15 19.20
CA SER A 37 -11.97 9.50 19.18
C SER A 37 -11.30 9.88 20.49
N ASP A 38 -11.76 9.38 21.63
CA ASP A 38 -11.22 9.65 22.95
C ASP A 38 -11.31 8.40 23.85
N PRO A 39 -10.19 7.73 24.17
CA PRO A 39 -8.89 7.91 23.52
C PRO A 39 -8.94 7.54 22.03
N ALA A 40 -8.13 8.22 21.22
CA ALA A 40 -8.07 7.95 19.78
C ALA A 40 -7.47 6.57 19.52
N THR A 41 -8.18 5.74 18.76
CA THR A 41 -7.71 4.41 18.35
C THR A 41 -7.97 4.15 16.88
N ILE A 42 -7.05 3.38 16.26
CA ILE A 42 -7.06 2.99 14.85
C ILE A 42 -6.98 1.46 14.76
N ALA A 43 -7.80 0.86 13.91
CA ALA A 43 -7.63 -0.54 13.50
C ALA A 43 -6.96 -0.61 12.13
N VAL A 44 -5.99 -1.53 11.97
CA VAL A 44 -5.39 -1.89 10.69
C VAL A 44 -5.44 -3.40 10.50
N SER A 45 -5.82 -3.87 9.30
CA SER A 45 -5.84 -5.29 8.97
C SER A 45 -4.68 -5.63 8.04
N ILE A 46 -3.76 -6.48 8.50
CA ILE A 46 -2.53 -6.84 7.79
C ILE A 46 -2.50 -8.36 7.57
N ASN A 47 -2.26 -8.77 6.31
CA ASN A 47 -2.17 -10.17 5.94
C ASN A 47 -0.99 -10.86 6.64
N HIS A 48 -1.17 -12.12 7.08
CA HIS A 48 -0.14 -12.93 7.74
C HIS A 48 1.12 -13.11 6.88
N ASN A 49 0.98 -13.14 5.54
CA ASN A 49 2.11 -13.27 4.62
C ASN A 49 2.90 -11.96 4.43
N ASN A 50 2.36 -10.81 4.83
CA ASN A 50 3.09 -9.56 4.81
C ASN A 50 4.14 -9.55 5.94
N TYR A 51 5.38 -9.32 5.58
CA TYR A 51 6.48 -9.24 6.56
C TYR A 51 6.22 -8.19 7.65
N THR A 52 5.55 -7.11 7.29
CA THR A 52 5.13 -6.03 8.20
C THR A 52 4.23 -6.53 9.33
N ASN A 53 3.40 -7.57 9.09
CA ASN A 53 2.57 -8.17 10.14
C ASN A 53 3.43 -8.66 11.31
N LYS A 54 4.46 -9.47 11.00
CA LYS A 54 5.43 -9.96 11.98
C LYS A 54 6.10 -8.80 12.73
N CYS A 55 6.58 -7.79 12.00
CA CYS A 55 7.29 -6.65 12.59
C CYS A 55 6.41 -5.83 13.54
N ILE A 56 5.13 -5.62 13.21
CA ILE A 56 4.15 -4.98 14.12
C ILE A 56 3.93 -5.85 15.37
N ALA A 57 3.75 -7.15 15.20
CA ALA A 57 3.52 -8.06 16.32
C ALA A 57 4.71 -8.12 17.29
N GLU A 58 5.94 -8.01 16.78
CA GLU A 58 7.17 -8.04 17.58
C GLU A 58 7.50 -6.67 18.21
N SER A 59 7.34 -5.57 17.47
CA SER A 59 7.65 -4.22 17.97
C SER A 59 6.54 -3.62 18.84
N GLY A 60 5.30 -4.11 18.71
CA GLY A 60 4.13 -3.53 19.38
C GLY A 60 3.74 -2.14 18.90
N ARG A 61 4.30 -1.66 17.76
CA ARG A 61 4.07 -0.30 17.25
C ARG A 61 3.96 -0.29 15.73
N PHE A 62 3.18 0.65 15.20
CA PHE A 62 3.08 0.89 13.76
C PHE A 62 2.76 2.35 13.46
N THR A 63 3.05 2.77 12.24
CA THR A 63 2.55 4.04 11.68
C THR A 63 1.59 3.78 10.55
N VAL A 64 0.72 4.75 10.32
CA VAL A 64 -0.12 4.84 9.12
C VAL A 64 0.22 6.15 8.42
N SER A 65 0.91 6.10 7.30
CA SER A 65 1.12 7.25 6.41
C SER A 65 0.01 7.27 5.37
N ILE A 66 -0.78 8.33 5.35
CA ILE A 66 -1.94 8.48 4.45
C ILE A 66 -1.44 9.09 3.15
N LEU A 67 -1.47 8.34 2.06
CA LEU A 67 -1.05 8.85 0.76
C LEU A 67 -2.06 9.85 0.20
N SER A 68 -1.56 10.84 -0.53
CA SER A 68 -2.36 11.81 -1.25
C SER A 68 -2.58 11.40 -2.71
N GLU A 69 -3.52 12.06 -3.39
CA GLU A 69 -3.71 11.90 -4.83
C GLU A 69 -2.49 12.34 -5.65
N GLN A 70 -1.59 13.17 -5.07
CA GLN A 70 -0.34 13.64 -5.66
C GLN A 70 0.90 12.85 -5.24
N SER A 71 0.77 11.91 -4.29
CA SER A 71 1.89 11.05 -3.89
C SER A 71 2.40 10.21 -5.07
N ASP A 72 3.71 9.99 -5.14
CA ASP A 72 4.34 9.20 -6.20
C ASP A 72 3.77 7.77 -6.19
N PRO A 73 3.12 7.32 -7.28
CA PRO A 73 2.57 5.97 -7.38
C PRO A 73 3.59 4.84 -7.17
N SER A 74 4.89 5.11 -7.41
CA SER A 74 5.97 4.14 -7.19
C SER A 74 6.09 3.71 -5.73
N ILE A 75 5.65 4.55 -4.77
CA ILE A 75 5.57 4.22 -3.34
C ILE A 75 4.65 3.02 -3.14
N ILE A 76 3.46 3.06 -3.76
CA ILE A 76 2.51 1.95 -3.69
C ILE A 76 3.13 0.68 -4.29
N GLY A 77 3.87 0.83 -5.41
CA GLY A 77 4.60 -0.26 -6.05
C GLY A 77 5.63 -0.90 -5.11
N THR A 78 6.48 -0.08 -4.50
CA THR A 78 7.54 -0.49 -3.59
C THR A 78 6.99 -1.19 -2.35
N PHE A 79 5.96 -0.62 -1.72
CA PHE A 79 5.41 -1.17 -0.48
C PHE A 79 4.38 -2.28 -0.69
N GLY A 80 3.74 -2.35 -1.87
CA GLY A 80 2.68 -3.32 -2.16
C GLY A 80 3.14 -4.60 -2.85
N PHE A 81 4.22 -4.56 -3.65
CA PHE A 81 4.60 -5.68 -4.53
C PHE A 81 6.00 -6.25 -4.24
N GLN A 82 6.71 -5.72 -3.27
CA GLN A 82 8.00 -6.24 -2.80
C GLN A 82 7.89 -6.71 -1.35
N SER A 83 8.75 -7.65 -0.93
CA SER A 83 8.81 -8.10 0.45
C SER A 83 9.88 -7.33 1.24
N GLY A 84 9.55 -6.85 2.44
CA GLY A 84 10.52 -6.26 3.36
C GLY A 84 11.56 -7.25 3.91
N ARG A 85 11.39 -8.57 3.66
CA ARG A 85 12.43 -9.57 3.95
C ARG A 85 13.62 -9.43 3.01
N ASP A 86 13.32 -9.14 1.72
CA ASP A 86 14.28 -9.24 0.63
C ASP A 86 14.93 -7.89 0.33
N VAL A 87 14.19 -6.79 0.56
CA VAL A 87 14.64 -5.43 0.24
C VAL A 87 14.33 -4.46 1.37
N ASN A 88 15.20 -3.45 1.56
CA ASN A 88 14.87 -2.30 2.38
C ASN A 88 14.08 -1.28 1.53
N LYS A 89 12.77 -1.26 1.70
CA LYS A 89 11.87 -0.42 0.90
C LYS A 89 12.10 1.08 1.11
N PHE A 90 12.61 1.45 2.27
CA PHE A 90 12.90 2.83 2.62
C PHE A 90 14.22 3.36 2.03
N ASP A 91 15.04 2.53 1.37
CA ASP A 91 16.19 3.02 0.59
C ASP A 91 15.74 3.79 -0.66
N ALA A 92 14.56 3.45 -1.20
CA ALA A 92 13.98 4.08 -2.40
C ALA A 92 12.91 5.15 -2.07
N VAL A 93 12.42 5.22 -0.82
CA VAL A 93 11.31 6.08 -0.42
C VAL A 93 11.73 6.93 0.77
N PRO A 94 11.80 8.27 0.63
CA PRO A 94 12.14 9.16 1.73
C PRO A 94 11.16 9.04 2.90
N PHE A 95 11.71 9.06 4.11
CA PHE A 95 10.94 8.99 5.34
C PHE A 95 11.53 9.90 6.41
N GLU A 96 10.73 10.19 7.41
CA GLU A 96 11.16 10.87 8.64
C GLU A 96 10.80 10.05 9.87
N ILE A 97 11.38 10.42 11.01
CA ILE A 97 11.09 9.74 12.28
C ILE A 97 10.13 10.61 13.09
N ARG A 98 8.97 10.02 13.44
CA ARG A 98 7.97 10.59 14.37
C ARG A 98 7.69 9.58 15.47
N GLU A 99 7.67 10.01 16.74
CA GLU A 99 7.50 9.11 17.89
C GLU A 99 8.41 7.86 17.83
N ASN A 100 9.65 8.03 17.37
CA ASN A 100 10.60 6.95 17.11
C ASN A 100 10.11 5.90 16.08
N MET A 101 9.22 6.29 15.15
CA MET A 101 8.65 5.42 14.13
C MET A 101 8.85 6.00 12.72
N PRO A 102 9.03 5.16 11.67
CA PRO A 102 9.21 5.63 10.31
C PRO A 102 7.89 6.08 9.70
N VAL A 103 7.86 7.31 9.17
CA VAL A 103 6.74 7.94 8.48
C VAL A 103 7.17 8.31 7.07
N VAL A 104 6.42 7.93 6.04
CA VAL A 104 6.70 8.31 4.64
C VAL A 104 6.51 9.81 4.47
N GLN A 105 7.53 10.51 3.93
CA GLN A 105 7.48 11.97 3.75
C GLN A 105 6.45 12.40 2.70
N ASP A 106 6.32 11.62 1.61
CA ASP A 106 5.36 11.89 0.54
C ASP A 106 3.95 11.34 0.89
N ALA A 107 3.44 11.75 2.06
CA ALA A 107 2.10 11.50 2.54
C ALA A 107 1.42 12.82 2.90
N CYS A 108 0.09 12.86 2.95
CA CYS A 108 -0.63 14.07 3.38
C CYS A 108 -0.83 14.15 4.90
N ALA A 109 -0.81 13.00 5.58
CA ALA A 109 -0.94 12.92 7.03
C ALA A 109 -0.33 11.61 7.55
N PHE A 110 -0.09 11.56 8.87
CA PHE A 110 0.37 10.34 9.53
C PHE A 110 -0.30 10.14 10.89
N LEU A 111 -0.24 8.87 11.35
CA LEU A 111 -0.58 8.48 12.71
C LEU A 111 0.49 7.53 13.21
N CYS A 112 1.00 7.76 14.44
CA CYS A 112 1.89 6.85 15.14
C CYS A 112 1.08 6.13 16.23
N CYS A 113 1.16 4.80 16.27
CA CYS A 113 0.30 3.98 17.10
C CYS A 113 1.09 2.95 17.91
N GLU A 114 0.62 2.73 19.15
CA GLU A 114 1.01 1.60 19.98
C GLU A 114 -0.09 0.53 19.97
N VAL A 115 0.26 -0.72 19.70
CA VAL A 115 -0.69 -1.83 19.69
C VAL A 115 -1.21 -2.08 21.10
N ILE A 116 -2.52 -1.98 21.29
CA ILE A 116 -3.18 -2.25 22.56
C ILE A 116 -3.98 -3.56 22.55
N ASN A 117 -4.33 -4.06 21.37
CA ASN A 117 -5.01 -5.33 21.19
C ASN A 117 -4.83 -5.84 19.75
N LYS A 118 -5.09 -7.12 19.53
CA LYS A 118 -5.14 -7.73 18.20
C LYS A 118 -6.20 -8.82 18.11
N MET A 119 -6.72 -9.00 16.91
CA MET A 119 -7.65 -10.09 16.59
C MET A 119 -7.09 -10.87 15.42
N GLU A 120 -6.92 -12.16 15.59
CA GLU A 120 -6.51 -13.08 14.53
C GLU A 120 -7.72 -13.55 13.72
N THR A 121 -7.54 -13.59 12.40
CA THR A 121 -8.49 -14.20 11.46
C THR A 121 -7.74 -15.26 10.64
N ASP A 122 -8.43 -15.93 9.70
CA ASP A 122 -7.81 -17.01 8.91
C ASP A 122 -6.59 -16.53 8.09
N THR A 123 -6.58 -15.26 7.66
CA THR A 123 -5.56 -14.73 6.75
C THR A 123 -4.92 -13.41 7.19
N HIS A 124 -5.51 -12.73 8.16
CA HIS A 124 -5.08 -11.41 8.60
C HIS A 124 -5.06 -11.29 10.11
N THR A 125 -4.18 -10.45 10.62
CA THR A 125 -4.26 -9.90 11.97
C THR A 125 -4.85 -8.50 11.89
N VAL A 126 -5.90 -8.23 12.66
CA VAL A 126 -6.39 -6.87 12.89
C VAL A 126 -5.70 -6.34 14.14
N PHE A 127 -4.81 -5.36 13.98
CA PHE A 127 -4.17 -4.67 15.09
C PHE A 127 -5.01 -3.46 15.48
N LEU A 128 -5.31 -3.34 16.78
CA LEU A 128 -5.90 -2.14 17.37
C LEU A 128 -4.78 -1.33 18.03
N GLY A 129 -4.54 -0.12 17.52
CA GLY A 129 -3.52 0.79 18.02
C GLY A 129 -4.13 2.00 18.73
N ARG A 130 -3.57 2.39 19.88
CA ARG A 130 -3.77 3.71 20.47
C ARG A 130 -2.92 4.71 19.70
N VAL A 131 -3.51 5.82 19.28
CA VAL A 131 -2.77 6.90 18.63
C VAL A 131 -1.94 7.64 19.67
N LEU A 132 -0.64 7.74 19.43
CA LEU A 132 0.33 8.46 20.25
C LEU A 132 0.60 9.85 19.70
N ASP A 133 0.63 9.97 18.35
CA ASP A 133 0.86 11.20 17.63
C ASP A 133 0.17 11.14 16.26
N ALA A 134 -0.33 12.26 15.78
CA ALA A 134 -0.94 12.40 14.46
C ALA A 134 -0.83 13.86 14.00
N ASP A 135 -0.45 14.07 12.71
CA ASP A 135 -0.39 15.42 12.15
C ASP A 135 -0.61 15.39 10.64
N LEU A 136 -0.87 16.56 10.08
CA LEU A 136 -0.90 16.81 8.65
C LEU A 136 0.52 17.11 8.15
N LEU A 137 0.91 16.47 7.05
CA LEU A 137 2.18 16.74 6.35
C LEU A 137 1.97 17.72 5.20
N SER A 138 0.75 17.74 4.63
CA SER A 138 0.39 18.67 3.56
C SER A 138 -1.12 18.95 3.55
N GLY A 139 -1.54 19.93 2.74
CA GLY A 139 -2.97 20.22 2.47
C GLY A 139 -3.53 19.45 1.27
N GLN A 140 -2.86 18.39 0.82
CA GLN A 140 -3.29 17.61 -0.34
C GLN A 140 -4.45 16.67 0.02
N GLU A 141 -5.32 16.38 -0.97
CA GLU A 141 -6.42 15.45 -0.80
C GLU A 141 -5.94 14.01 -0.60
N PRO A 142 -6.48 13.26 0.37
CA PRO A 142 -6.09 11.88 0.60
C PRO A 142 -6.51 10.97 -0.55
N MET A 143 -5.64 10.07 -0.98
CA MET A 143 -5.93 9.11 -2.02
C MET A 143 -6.96 8.08 -1.54
N THR A 144 -8.10 8.03 -2.22
CA THR A 144 -9.07 6.96 -2.02
C THR A 144 -8.68 5.72 -2.85
N TYR A 145 -9.08 4.56 -2.39
CA TYR A 145 -8.88 3.31 -3.15
C TYR A 145 -9.61 3.33 -4.49
N ALA A 146 -10.76 4.03 -4.57
CA ALA A 146 -11.47 4.24 -5.82
C ALA A 146 -10.67 5.12 -6.80
N TYR A 147 -10.01 6.17 -6.32
CA TYR A 147 -9.10 7.01 -7.12
C TYR A 147 -7.92 6.17 -7.64
N TYR A 148 -7.27 5.41 -6.75
CA TYR A 148 -6.17 4.53 -7.13
C TYR A 148 -6.52 3.60 -8.28
N HIS A 149 -7.70 2.96 -8.25
CA HIS A 149 -8.11 2.06 -9.33
C HIS A 149 -8.54 2.77 -10.61
N LYS A 150 -9.21 3.93 -10.50
CA LYS A 150 -9.79 4.62 -11.67
C LYS A 150 -8.79 5.53 -12.37
N VAL A 151 -7.96 6.26 -11.60
CA VAL A 151 -7.06 7.30 -12.12
C VAL A 151 -5.64 6.78 -12.23
N VAL A 152 -5.09 6.21 -11.15
CA VAL A 152 -3.73 5.63 -11.16
C VAL A 152 -3.70 4.30 -11.92
N LYS A 153 -4.88 3.65 -12.12
CA LYS A 153 -5.04 2.35 -12.80
C LYS A 153 -4.26 1.22 -12.12
N GLY A 154 -4.00 1.37 -10.84
CA GLY A 154 -3.32 0.35 -10.04
C GLY A 154 -4.21 -0.85 -9.73
N LYS A 155 -3.58 -1.98 -9.40
CA LYS A 155 -4.25 -3.24 -9.03
C LYS A 155 -3.97 -3.60 -7.59
N SER A 156 -4.90 -4.35 -6.98
CA SER A 156 -4.73 -4.88 -5.63
C SER A 156 -3.71 -6.02 -5.62
N PRO A 157 -2.69 -5.99 -4.74
CA PRO A 157 -1.86 -7.17 -4.50
C PRO A 157 -2.71 -8.37 -4.04
N LYS A 158 -2.28 -9.60 -4.35
CA LYS A 158 -3.00 -10.83 -3.97
C LYS A 158 -3.24 -10.97 -2.47
N ASN A 159 -2.41 -10.36 -1.66
CA ASN A 159 -2.53 -10.38 -0.19
C ASN A 159 -3.41 -9.24 0.37
N ALA A 160 -3.98 -8.38 -0.47
CA ALA A 160 -4.89 -7.34 -0.01
C ALA A 160 -6.25 -7.95 0.40
N PRO A 161 -6.88 -7.48 1.50
CA PRO A 161 -8.22 -7.95 1.91
C PRO A 161 -9.27 -7.76 0.81
N THR A 162 -9.05 -6.79 -0.06
CA THR A 162 -9.95 -6.42 -1.15
C THR A 162 -9.58 -7.05 -2.49
N TYR A 163 -8.58 -7.96 -2.52
CA TYR A 163 -8.23 -8.67 -3.73
C TYR A 163 -9.41 -9.53 -4.20
N LEU A 164 -9.81 -9.30 -5.43
CA LEU A 164 -10.76 -10.14 -6.16
C LEU A 164 -10.04 -10.65 -7.40
N PRO A 165 -10.04 -11.97 -7.66
CA PRO A 165 -9.57 -12.50 -8.94
C PRO A 165 -10.33 -11.80 -10.07
N GLU A 166 -9.61 -11.18 -10.99
CA GLU A 166 -10.25 -10.58 -12.18
C GLU A 166 -10.73 -11.70 -13.08
N GLU A 167 -12.00 -11.61 -13.53
CA GLU A 167 -12.39 -12.25 -14.78
C GLU A 167 -11.55 -11.57 -15.86
N ASP A 168 -10.89 -12.36 -16.71
CA ASP A 168 -9.96 -11.94 -17.76
C ASP A 168 -10.62 -10.93 -18.73
N SER A 169 -10.65 -9.67 -18.36
CA SER A 169 -11.19 -8.56 -19.17
C SER A 169 -10.10 -7.66 -19.77
N ALA A 170 -8.85 -8.11 -19.77
CA ALA A 170 -7.81 -7.42 -20.54
C ALA A 170 -8.07 -7.64 -22.05
N PRO A 171 -8.03 -6.58 -22.87
CA PRO A 171 -8.10 -6.76 -24.32
C PRO A 171 -6.97 -7.72 -24.76
N THR A 172 -7.29 -8.66 -25.66
CA THR A 172 -6.43 -9.77 -26.12
C THR A 172 -5.13 -9.35 -26.84
N SER A 173 -4.70 -8.09 -26.72
CA SER A 173 -3.49 -7.56 -27.34
C SER A 173 -2.81 -6.46 -26.50
N ALA A 174 -3.07 -6.41 -25.20
CA ALA A 174 -2.48 -5.37 -24.34
C ALA A 174 -1.18 -5.83 -23.68
N TRP A 175 -0.21 -4.90 -23.54
CA TRP A 175 0.97 -5.11 -22.72
C TRP A 175 0.63 -4.88 -21.25
N VAL A 176 0.90 -5.88 -20.40
CA VAL A 176 0.54 -5.89 -18.99
C VAL A 176 1.78 -6.14 -18.15
N CYS A 177 2.02 -5.29 -17.17
CA CYS A 177 3.06 -5.52 -16.18
C CYS A 177 2.75 -6.78 -15.38
N SER A 178 3.61 -7.80 -15.45
CA SER A 178 3.40 -9.08 -14.77
C SER A 178 3.49 -8.96 -13.23
N VAL A 179 4.05 -7.87 -12.72
CA VAL A 179 4.23 -7.64 -11.27
C VAL A 179 3.00 -7.00 -10.66
N CYS A 180 2.54 -5.85 -11.17
CA CYS A 180 1.44 -5.09 -10.59
C CYS A 180 0.14 -5.13 -11.41
N GLY A 181 0.17 -5.72 -12.61
CA GLY A 181 -0.99 -5.82 -13.50
C GLY A 181 -1.37 -4.52 -14.21
N TYR A 182 -0.55 -3.46 -14.14
CA TYR A 182 -0.77 -2.25 -14.93
C TYR A 182 -0.87 -2.59 -16.42
N VAL A 183 -1.91 -2.11 -17.07
CA VAL A 183 -2.12 -2.26 -18.52
C VAL A 183 -1.60 -1.02 -19.21
N TYR A 184 -0.63 -1.20 -20.11
CA TYR A 184 -0.10 -0.09 -20.89
C TYR A 184 -1.14 0.44 -21.87
N ASP A 185 -1.39 1.75 -21.81
CA ASP A 185 -2.37 2.46 -22.63
C ASP A 185 -1.80 3.77 -23.23
N GLY A 186 -0.46 3.87 -23.32
CA GLY A 186 0.20 5.02 -23.93
C GLY A 186 -0.03 5.10 -25.44
N GLU A 187 0.14 6.30 -26.02
CA GLU A 187 -0.03 6.56 -27.45
C GLU A 187 1.10 5.92 -28.30
N THR A 188 2.31 5.79 -27.75
CA THR A 188 3.45 5.14 -28.43
C THR A 188 3.29 3.62 -28.34
N PRO A 189 3.48 2.86 -29.42
CA PRO A 189 3.50 1.41 -29.35
C PRO A 189 4.49 0.91 -28.28
N PHE A 190 4.08 -0.04 -27.45
CA PHE A 190 4.90 -0.52 -26.33
C PHE A 190 6.29 -1.01 -26.77
N GLU A 191 6.36 -1.64 -27.92
CA GLU A 191 7.59 -2.14 -28.53
C GLU A 191 8.62 -1.04 -28.81
N GLU A 192 8.13 0.18 -29.16
CA GLU A 192 8.93 1.36 -29.49
C GLU A 192 9.38 2.16 -28.28
N LEU A 193 8.87 1.83 -27.08
CA LEU A 193 9.32 2.50 -25.85
C LEU A 193 10.82 2.24 -25.61
N PRO A 194 11.53 3.20 -25.00
CA PRO A 194 12.94 3.04 -24.69
C PRO A 194 13.16 1.84 -23.74
N ASN A 195 14.37 1.26 -23.78
CA ASN A 195 14.69 0.07 -22.98
C ASN A 195 14.69 0.32 -21.46
N ASP A 196 14.87 1.57 -21.06
CA ASP A 196 14.82 2.03 -19.68
C ASP A 196 13.41 2.39 -19.19
N TYR A 197 12.38 2.15 -20.04
CA TYR A 197 10.99 2.35 -19.61
C TYR A 197 10.70 1.54 -18.36
N ALA A 198 10.16 2.21 -17.34
CA ALA A 198 9.73 1.59 -16.10
C ALA A 198 8.20 1.67 -15.97
N CYS A 199 7.62 0.65 -15.35
CA CYS A 199 6.20 0.64 -15.04
C CYS A 199 5.84 1.84 -14.15
N PRO A 200 4.88 2.70 -14.54
CA PRO A 200 4.53 3.89 -13.76
C PRO A 200 3.90 3.58 -12.39
N VAL A 201 3.43 2.34 -12.20
CA VAL A 201 2.78 1.92 -10.94
C VAL A 201 3.77 1.27 -9.98
N CYS A 202 4.70 0.42 -10.46
CA CYS A 202 5.57 -0.34 -9.55
C CYS A 202 7.07 -0.15 -9.81
N GLY A 203 7.45 0.73 -10.75
CA GLY A 203 8.85 1.02 -11.08
C GLY A 203 9.62 -0.13 -11.75
N GLN A 204 8.98 -1.26 -12.00
CA GLN A 204 9.64 -2.42 -12.61
C GLN A 204 9.98 -2.17 -14.09
N PRO A 205 11.11 -2.73 -14.59
CA PRO A 205 11.60 -2.45 -15.92
C PRO A 205 10.67 -2.97 -17.03
N LYS A 206 10.81 -2.44 -18.25
CA LYS A 206 10.08 -2.85 -19.45
C LYS A 206 10.01 -4.36 -19.63
N ALA A 207 11.07 -5.08 -19.25
CA ALA A 207 11.20 -6.54 -19.43
C ALA A 207 10.15 -7.37 -18.67
N VAL A 208 9.49 -6.84 -17.65
CA VAL A 208 8.44 -7.57 -16.90
C VAL A 208 7.05 -7.46 -17.54
N PHE A 209 6.90 -6.71 -18.62
CA PHE A 209 5.64 -6.64 -19.33
C PHE A 209 5.45 -7.85 -20.26
N VAL A 210 4.25 -8.38 -20.25
CA VAL A 210 3.83 -9.51 -21.10
C VAL A 210 2.64 -9.10 -21.96
N LYS A 211 2.61 -9.54 -23.19
CA LYS A 211 1.48 -9.34 -24.10
C LYS A 211 0.42 -10.38 -23.76
N LYS A 212 -0.81 -9.92 -23.47
CA LYS A 212 -1.97 -10.77 -23.21
C LYS A 212 -2.92 -10.78 -24.40
#